data_69b60dc0ead0781b68d1c934358ae9bb
#
_entry.id   69b60dc0ead0781b68d1c934358ae9bb
#
_cell.length_a   1.000
_cell.length_b   1.000
_cell.length_c   1.000
_cell.angle_alpha   90.00
_cell.angle_beta   90.00
_cell.angle_gamma   90.00
#
_symmetry.space_group_name_H-M   'P 1'
#
loop_
_entity.id
_entity.type
_entity.pdbx_description
1 polymer ?
#
loop_
_entity_poly.entity_id
_entity_poly.type
_entity_poly.pdbx_seq_one_letter_code
_entity_poly.pdbx_strand_id
1 'polypeptide(L)'
;MPTRECYHCKQLIEEGEPHDCWTTTEAALTRDLSEDLQEAWERLRETAAELGEQRIYASHNSIMFSRKSCYLFVRPKKSFLEVCVFLGRPVKAPQVRRVLRSSKTKLAHIIQVRHRDEVEAPLTDWLQEAYDYSEIAKAAKSAKTAKTAESVKTAKGAEPGKSAKGAKSKKR
;
A
#
# COMPACT_ATOMS: atom_id res chain seq x y z
N MET A 1 -27.26 2.95 -22.26
CA MET A 1 -26.86 3.68 -21.06
C MET A 1 -25.34 3.74 -21.01
N PRO A 2 -24.74 4.89 -20.77
CA PRO A 2 -23.29 4.94 -20.62
C PRO A 2 -22.87 4.14 -19.38
N THR A 3 -21.92 3.24 -19.57
CA THR A 3 -21.32 2.46 -18.51
C THR A 3 -19.93 2.99 -18.23
N ARG A 4 -19.53 3.04 -16.97
CA ARG A 4 -18.18 3.38 -16.55
C ARG A 4 -17.53 2.22 -15.80
N GLU A 5 -16.24 2.05 -15.98
CA GLU A 5 -15.48 1.10 -15.18
C GLU A 5 -15.16 1.70 -13.80
N CYS A 6 -15.48 0.96 -12.74
CA CYS A 6 -15.08 1.37 -11.40
C CYS A 6 -13.57 1.30 -11.22
N TYR A 7 -12.96 2.40 -10.81
CA TYR A 7 -11.51 2.47 -10.56
C TYR A 7 -11.02 1.42 -9.55
N HIS A 8 -11.83 1.12 -8.53
CA HIS A 8 -11.44 0.22 -7.45
C HIS A 8 -11.69 -1.26 -7.74
N CYS A 9 -12.87 -1.62 -8.24
CA CYS A 9 -13.26 -3.02 -8.43
C CYS A 9 -13.25 -3.49 -9.89
N LYS A 10 -13.01 -2.58 -10.84
CA LYS A 10 -12.97 -2.86 -12.28
C LYS A 10 -14.28 -3.40 -12.87
N GLN A 11 -15.37 -3.29 -12.14
CA GLN A 11 -16.70 -3.64 -12.65
C GLN A 11 -17.27 -2.50 -13.49
N LEU A 12 -17.99 -2.87 -14.54
CA LEU A 12 -18.80 -1.94 -15.32
C LEU A 12 -20.07 -1.61 -14.54
N ILE A 13 -20.26 -0.33 -14.27
CA ILE A 13 -21.43 0.20 -13.55
C ILE A 13 -22.16 1.19 -14.42
N GLU A 14 -23.49 1.19 -14.34
CA GLU A 14 -24.32 2.16 -15.04
C GLU A 14 -24.19 3.55 -14.39
N GLU A 15 -24.21 4.57 -15.23
CA GLU A 15 -24.11 5.95 -14.74
C GLU A 15 -25.35 6.33 -13.95
N GLY A 16 -25.15 6.67 -12.66
CA GLY A 16 -26.24 7.01 -11.74
C GLY A 16 -26.68 5.88 -10.81
N GLU A 17 -26.21 4.64 -11.01
CA GLU A 17 -26.45 3.58 -10.04
C GLU A 17 -25.54 3.72 -8.80
N PRO A 18 -26.07 3.55 -7.60
CA PRO A 18 -25.27 3.46 -6.41
C PRO A 18 -24.40 2.22 -6.49
N HIS A 19 -23.10 2.40 -6.55
CA HIS A 19 -22.13 1.33 -6.65
C HIS A 19 -21.35 1.18 -5.34
N ASP A 20 -21.55 0.06 -4.69
CA ASP A 20 -20.71 -0.37 -3.57
C ASP A 20 -19.51 -1.16 -4.12
N CYS A 21 -18.33 -0.53 -4.11
CA CYS A 21 -17.08 -1.17 -4.51
C CYS A 21 -16.67 -2.33 -3.59
N TRP A 22 -17.23 -2.36 -2.41
CA TRP A 22 -16.99 -3.39 -1.41
C TRP A 22 -17.95 -4.57 -1.64
N THR A 23 -17.79 -5.24 -2.77
CA THR A 23 -18.62 -6.41 -3.12
C THR A 23 -18.38 -7.61 -2.23
N THR A 24 -17.44 -7.53 -1.31
CA THR A 24 -17.10 -8.59 -0.37
C THR A 24 -16.95 -8.05 1.05
N THR A 25 -17.02 -8.95 2.01
CA THR A 25 -16.84 -8.67 3.44
C THR A 25 -15.76 -9.58 4.02
N GLU A 26 -15.23 -9.23 5.19
CA GLU A 26 -14.33 -10.11 5.94
C GLU A 26 -14.97 -11.49 6.13
N ALA A 27 -16.23 -11.52 6.56
CA ALA A 27 -16.99 -12.76 6.77
C ALA A 27 -17.12 -13.61 5.49
N ALA A 28 -17.35 -12.98 4.34
CA ALA A 28 -17.45 -13.70 3.07
C ALA A 28 -16.10 -14.31 2.66
N LEU A 29 -14.99 -13.60 2.88
CA LEU A 29 -13.65 -14.08 2.54
C LEU A 29 -13.13 -15.17 3.49
N THR A 30 -13.62 -15.22 4.72
CA THR A 30 -13.17 -16.18 5.74
C THR A 30 -14.13 -17.34 5.95
N ARG A 31 -15.31 -17.31 5.36
CA ARG A 31 -16.38 -18.30 5.55
C ARG A 31 -15.96 -19.74 5.28
N ASP A 32 -15.17 -19.96 4.26
CA ASP A 32 -14.79 -21.30 3.78
C ASP A 32 -13.42 -21.76 4.32
N LEU A 33 -12.87 -21.06 5.30
CA LEU A 33 -11.64 -21.44 5.97
C LEU A 33 -11.86 -22.66 6.87
N SER A 34 -10.83 -23.52 6.96
CA SER A 34 -10.81 -24.58 7.98
C SER A 34 -10.79 -23.98 9.40
N GLU A 35 -11.13 -24.76 10.38
CA GLU A 35 -11.13 -24.34 11.79
C GLU A 35 -9.79 -23.75 12.21
N ASP A 36 -8.68 -24.44 11.92
CA ASP A 36 -7.32 -23.95 12.20
C ASP A 36 -7.02 -22.59 11.55
N LEU A 37 -7.47 -22.40 10.31
CA LEU A 37 -7.27 -21.15 9.59
C LEU A 37 -8.22 -20.06 10.10
N GLN A 38 -9.41 -20.40 10.55
CA GLN A 38 -10.32 -19.46 11.17
C GLN A 38 -9.74 -18.93 12.48
N GLU A 39 -9.24 -19.80 13.33
CA GLU A 39 -8.56 -19.40 14.57
C GLU A 39 -7.31 -18.56 14.32
N ALA A 40 -6.52 -18.92 13.31
CA ALA A 40 -5.35 -18.14 12.90
C ALA A 40 -5.75 -16.74 12.41
N TRP A 41 -6.82 -16.65 11.64
CA TRP A 41 -7.37 -15.37 11.16
C TRP A 41 -7.84 -14.49 12.32
N GLU A 42 -8.63 -15.03 13.23
CA GLU A 42 -9.16 -14.32 14.39
C GLU A 42 -8.03 -13.74 15.25
N ARG A 43 -7.03 -14.58 15.57
CA ARG A 43 -5.87 -14.15 16.35
C ARG A 43 -5.06 -13.05 15.62
N LEU A 44 -4.83 -13.21 14.32
CA LEU A 44 -4.12 -12.21 13.52
C LEU A 44 -4.87 -10.88 13.50
N ARG A 45 -6.19 -10.94 13.31
CA ARG A 45 -7.06 -9.76 13.28
C ARG A 45 -7.09 -9.04 14.62
N GLU A 46 -7.23 -9.76 15.72
CA GLU A 46 -7.18 -9.21 17.06
C GLU A 46 -5.83 -8.55 17.35
N THR A 47 -4.75 -9.26 17.08
CA THR A 47 -3.38 -8.73 17.25
C THR A 47 -3.18 -7.43 16.46
N ALA A 48 -3.63 -7.39 15.22
CA ALA A 48 -3.53 -6.17 14.41
C ALA A 48 -4.44 -5.05 14.93
N ALA A 49 -5.65 -5.37 15.38
CA ALA A 49 -6.60 -4.39 15.92
C ALA A 49 -6.10 -3.73 17.21
N GLU A 50 -5.36 -4.47 18.05
CA GLU A 50 -4.75 -3.97 19.28
C GLU A 50 -3.62 -2.97 19.08
N LEU A 51 -3.06 -2.87 17.87
CA LEU A 51 -1.99 -1.91 17.56
C LEU A 51 -2.44 -0.45 17.67
N GLY A 52 -3.72 -0.18 17.47
CA GLY A 52 -4.31 1.14 17.61
C GLY A 52 -5.32 1.48 16.53
N GLU A 53 -5.60 2.78 16.38
CA GLU A 53 -6.57 3.29 15.42
C GLU A 53 -6.19 2.94 13.98
N GLN A 54 -7.12 2.33 13.25
CA GLN A 54 -6.92 1.89 11.90
C GLN A 54 -8.25 1.59 11.20
N ARG A 55 -8.20 1.46 9.90
CA ARG A 55 -9.31 1.01 9.08
C ARG A 55 -9.05 -0.41 8.60
N ILE A 56 -9.99 -1.31 8.86
CA ILE A 56 -9.97 -2.70 8.38
C ILE A 56 -11.12 -2.86 7.39
N TYR A 57 -10.84 -3.33 6.19
CA TYR A 57 -11.85 -3.48 5.16
C TYR A 57 -11.49 -4.59 4.17
N ALA A 58 -12.50 -5.26 3.63
CA ALA A 58 -12.33 -6.25 2.59
C ALA A 58 -12.41 -5.62 1.19
N SER A 59 -11.59 -6.08 0.28
CA SER A 59 -11.56 -5.66 -1.12
C SER A 59 -11.15 -6.82 -2.01
N HIS A 60 -11.99 -7.20 -2.94
CA HIS A 60 -11.81 -8.37 -3.79
C HIS A 60 -11.56 -9.66 -2.99
N ASN A 61 -10.34 -10.14 -2.98
CA ASN A 61 -9.91 -11.34 -2.27
C ASN A 61 -8.95 -11.06 -1.11
N SER A 62 -8.87 -9.82 -0.67
CA SER A 62 -7.93 -9.37 0.36
C SER A 62 -8.65 -8.60 1.47
N ILE A 63 -8.17 -8.75 2.67
CA ILE A 63 -8.56 -7.95 3.82
C ILE A 63 -7.42 -6.99 4.11
N MET A 64 -7.71 -5.70 4.05
CA MET A 64 -6.73 -4.62 4.13
C MET A 64 -6.75 -3.96 5.51
N PHE A 65 -5.59 -3.68 6.04
CA PHE A 65 -5.39 -2.95 7.29
C PHE A 65 -4.61 -1.68 7.00
N SER A 66 -5.24 -0.55 7.26
CA SER A 66 -4.67 0.76 6.95
C SER A 66 -4.77 1.71 8.12
N ARG A 67 -3.67 2.35 8.46
CA ARG A 67 -3.63 3.49 9.37
C ARG A 67 -3.60 4.79 8.55
N LYS A 68 -2.45 5.29 8.20
CA LYS A 68 -2.25 6.39 7.22
C LYS A 68 -2.09 5.85 5.80
N SER A 69 -1.53 4.65 5.68
CA SER A 69 -1.42 3.86 4.46
C SER A 69 -1.60 2.39 4.80
N CYS A 70 -1.82 1.55 3.81
CA CYS A 70 -1.90 0.11 4.02
C CYS A 70 -0.54 -0.39 4.54
N TYR A 71 -0.57 -1.07 5.68
CA TYR A 71 0.62 -1.66 6.31
C TYR A 71 0.59 -3.18 6.32
N LEU A 72 -0.59 -3.76 6.16
CA LEU A 72 -0.84 -5.18 6.18
C LEU A 72 -2.02 -5.50 5.27
N PHE A 73 -1.96 -6.59 4.53
CA PHE A 73 -3.13 -7.23 3.98
C PHE A 73 -3.06 -8.75 4.09
N VAL A 74 -4.21 -9.37 4.15
CA VAL A 74 -4.36 -10.83 4.26
C VAL A 74 -5.23 -11.33 3.12
N ARG A 75 -4.76 -12.35 2.41
CA ARG A 75 -5.53 -13.09 1.40
C ARG A 75 -5.80 -14.49 1.92
N PRO A 76 -7.02 -14.79 2.34
CA PRO A 76 -7.39 -16.14 2.71
C PRO A 76 -7.27 -17.09 1.51
N LYS A 77 -6.50 -18.15 1.66
CA LYS A 77 -6.35 -19.22 0.69
C LYS A 77 -6.96 -20.50 1.26
N LYS A 78 -7.13 -21.50 0.44
CA LYS A 78 -7.74 -22.78 0.86
C LYS A 78 -6.94 -23.49 1.98
N SER A 79 -5.63 -23.38 1.97
CA SER A 79 -4.74 -24.13 2.87
C SER A 79 -3.81 -23.25 3.73
N PHE A 80 -3.89 -21.93 3.59
CA PHE A 80 -3.10 -20.98 4.38
C PHE A 80 -3.66 -19.57 4.26
N LEU A 81 -3.27 -18.71 5.17
CA LEU A 81 -3.44 -17.27 5.06
C LEU A 81 -2.17 -16.67 4.43
N GLU A 82 -2.32 -16.01 3.30
CA GLU A 82 -1.23 -15.23 2.71
C GLU A 82 -1.22 -13.86 3.37
N VAL A 83 -0.23 -13.63 4.21
CA VAL A 83 -0.06 -12.39 4.97
C VAL A 83 1.01 -11.55 4.31
N CYS A 84 0.69 -10.32 3.95
CA CYS A 84 1.63 -9.37 3.38
C CYS A 84 1.85 -8.19 4.33
N VAL A 85 3.06 -8.04 4.82
CA VAL A 85 3.47 -6.97 5.73
C VAL A 85 4.41 -6.00 5.00
N PHE A 86 4.12 -4.71 5.09
CA PHE A 86 4.93 -3.67 4.46
C PHE A 86 5.92 -3.06 5.45
N LEU A 87 7.20 -3.30 5.21
CA LEU A 87 8.29 -2.79 6.05
C LEU A 87 9.21 -1.87 5.24
N GLY A 88 9.97 -1.03 5.93
CA GLY A 88 10.97 -0.15 5.32
C GLY A 88 12.32 -0.81 5.09
N ARG A 89 12.51 -2.03 5.54
CA ARG A 89 13.75 -2.80 5.47
C ARG A 89 13.47 -4.24 5.02
N PRO A 90 14.42 -4.93 4.40
CA PRO A 90 14.26 -6.35 4.10
C PRO A 90 14.41 -7.19 5.37
N VAL A 91 13.53 -8.17 5.53
CA VAL A 91 13.59 -9.16 6.61
C VAL A 91 13.82 -10.54 6.00
N LYS A 92 14.83 -11.23 6.51
CA LYS A 92 15.11 -12.62 6.16
C LYS A 92 14.80 -13.49 7.38
N ALA A 93 13.76 -14.29 7.26
CA ALA A 93 13.36 -15.24 8.28
C ALA A 93 12.70 -16.46 7.63
N PRO A 94 12.69 -17.62 8.29
CA PRO A 94 12.07 -18.84 7.73
C PRO A 94 10.59 -18.66 7.36
N GLN A 95 9.87 -17.80 8.09
CA GLN A 95 8.46 -17.52 7.86
C GLN A 95 8.22 -16.64 6.62
N VAL A 96 9.22 -15.84 6.22
CA VAL A 96 9.13 -14.96 5.04
C VAL A 96 9.43 -15.76 3.79
N ARG A 97 8.42 -15.97 2.98
CA ARG A 97 8.52 -16.71 1.72
C ARG A 97 9.11 -15.87 0.60
N ARG A 98 8.81 -14.58 0.62
CA ARG A 98 9.14 -13.70 -0.49
C ARG A 98 9.20 -12.25 -0.03
N VAL A 99 10.14 -11.51 -0.54
CA VAL A 99 10.25 -10.06 -0.35
C VAL A 99 10.19 -9.38 -1.70
N LEU A 100 9.26 -8.46 -1.87
CA LEU A 100 9.05 -7.72 -3.11
C LEU A 100 9.09 -6.22 -2.85
N ARG A 101 9.68 -5.48 -3.77
CA ARG A 101 9.63 -4.02 -3.70
C ARG A 101 8.24 -3.53 -4.09
N SER A 102 7.54 -2.92 -3.15
CA SER A 102 6.23 -2.31 -3.37
C SER A 102 6.32 -0.84 -3.80
N SER A 103 7.28 -0.11 -3.22
CA SER A 103 7.55 1.29 -3.58
C SER A 103 9.00 1.64 -3.29
N LYS A 104 9.38 2.91 -3.49
CA LYS A 104 10.74 3.39 -3.15
C LYS A 104 11.10 3.20 -1.68
N THR A 105 10.10 3.20 -0.80
CA THR A 105 10.29 3.17 0.65
C THR A 105 9.70 1.92 1.32
N LYS A 106 8.92 1.11 0.59
CA LYS A 106 8.23 -0.05 1.16
C LYS A 106 8.63 -1.35 0.47
N LEU A 107 8.87 -2.36 1.28
CA LEU A 107 9.08 -3.74 0.88
C LEU A 107 7.94 -4.61 1.40
N ALA A 108 7.32 -5.35 0.52
CA ALA A 108 6.26 -6.31 0.83
C ALA A 108 6.87 -7.66 1.22
N HIS A 109 6.54 -8.12 2.40
CA HIS A 109 6.99 -9.41 2.94
C HIS A 109 5.82 -10.38 2.92
N ILE A 110 5.92 -11.42 2.11
CA ILE A 110 4.88 -12.45 1.98
C ILE A 110 5.17 -13.58 2.96
N ILE A 111 4.22 -13.81 3.85
CA ILE A 111 4.27 -14.80 4.93
C ILE A 111 3.08 -15.73 4.79
N GLN A 112 3.28 -17.03 4.98
CA GLN A 112 2.19 -18.01 5.01
C GLN A 112 1.92 -18.41 6.45
N VAL A 113 0.68 -18.25 6.88
CA VAL A 113 0.18 -18.65 8.20
C VAL A 113 -0.83 -19.78 8.02
N ARG A 114 -0.62 -20.88 8.71
CA ARG A 114 -1.48 -22.06 8.66
C ARG A 114 -2.15 -22.41 9.99
N HIS A 115 -1.61 -21.90 11.08
CA HIS A 115 -2.08 -22.17 12.43
C HIS A 115 -1.96 -20.94 13.31
N ARG A 116 -2.85 -20.85 14.30
CA ARG A 116 -2.87 -19.72 15.25
C ARG A 116 -1.54 -19.49 15.98
N ASP A 117 -0.81 -20.56 16.25
CA ASP A 117 0.48 -20.50 16.95
C ASP A 117 1.58 -19.81 16.12
N GLU A 118 1.39 -19.69 14.82
CA GLU A 118 2.30 -18.94 13.95
C GLU A 118 2.10 -17.42 14.07
N VAL A 119 0.99 -16.97 14.68
CA VAL A 119 0.72 -15.56 14.98
C VAL A 119 1.36 -15.18 16.31
N GLU A 120 2.67 -15.24 16.37
CA GLU A 120 3.52 -14.91 17.50
C GLU A 120 4.75 -14.14 17.02
N ALA A 121 5.60 -13.75 17.95
CA ALA A 121 6.90 -13.15 17.59
C ALA A 121 7.71 -14.16 16.71
N PRO A 122 8.37 -13.69 15.64
CA PRO A 122 8.60 -12.29 15.28
C PRO A 122 7.50 -11.64 14.43
N LEU A 123 6.46 -12.35 13.99
CA LEU A 123 5.40 -11.81 13.15
C LEU A 123 4.70 -10.62 13.81
N THR A 124 4.37 -10.74 15.09
CA THR A 124 3.72 -9.67 15.86
C THR A 124 4.59 -8.41 15.96
N ASP A 125 5.90 -8.56 16.08
CA ASP A 125 6.85 -7.45 16.08
C ASP A 125 6.90 -6.75 14.72
N TRP A 126 6.83 -7.50 13.62
CA TRP A 126 6.77 -6.95 12.27
C TRP A 126 5.46 -6.22 12.00
N LEU A 127 4.35 -6.68 12.56
CA LEU A 127 3.07 -5.99 12.48
C LEU A 127 3.12 -4.63 13.18
N GLN A 128 3.68 -4.58 14.37
CA GLN A 128 3.91 -3.33 15.10
C GLN A 128 4.82 -2.38 14.31
N GLU A 129 5.94 -2.88 13.83
CA GLU A 129 6.88 -2.09 13.00
C GLU A 129 6.19 -1.54 11.74
N ALA A 130 5.42 -2.36 11.05
CA ALA A 130 4.70 -1.95 9.85
C ALA A 130 3.62 -0.91 10.14
N TYR A 131 2.91 -1.06 11.24
CA TYR A 131 1.91 -0.11 11.71
C TYR A 131 2.53 1.26 11.99
N ASP A 132 3.64 1.32 12.71
CA ASP A 132 4.37 2.55 13.01
C ASP A 132 4.98 3.16 11.75
N TYR A 133 5.57 2.33 10.90
CA TYR A 133 6.18 2.76 9.64
C TYR A 133 5.16 3.33 8.65
N SER A 134 3.91 2.90 8.70
CA SER A 134 2.84 3.42 7.83
C SER A 134 2.62 4.94 7.99
N GLU A 135 2.87 5.47 9.18
CA GLU A 135 2.79 6.90 9.47
C GLU A 135 3.99 7.66 8.90
N ILE A 136 5.19 7.15 9.14
CA ILE A 136 6.47 7.76 8.70
C ILE A 136 6.54 7.82 7.17
N ALA A 137 6.15 6.77 6.49
CA ALA A 137 6.18 6.67 5.04
C ALA A 137 5.27 7.72 4.35
N LYS A 138 4.19 8.14 4.99
CA LYS A 138 3.31 9.19 4.47
C LYS A 138 3.89 10.58 4.73
N ALA A 139 4.49 10.82 5.88
CA ALA A 139 5.16 12.07 6.21
C ALA A 139 6.31 12.37 5.24
N ALA A 140 7.11 11.38 4.89
CA ALA A 140 8.18 11.49 3.89
C ALA A 140 7.66 11.83 2.48
N LYS A 141 6.49 11.31 2.10
CA LYS A 141 5.83 11.66 0.84
C LYS A 141 5.36 13.12 0.81
N SER A 142 4.77 13.60 1.89
CA SER A 142 4.28 14.99 2.01
C SER A 142 5.43 16.00 1.98
N ALA A 143 6.52 15.72 2.66
CA ALA A 143 7.71 16.57 2.67
C ALA A 143 8.38 16.67 1.29
N LYS A 144 8.35 15.58 0.49
CA LYS A 144 8.93 15.56 -0.85
C LYS A 144 8.09 16.34 -1.86
N THR A 145 6.76 16.35 -1.71
CA THR A 145 5.85 17.12 -2.55
C THR A 145 5.97 18.62 -2.26
N ALA A 146 6.17 19.01 -1.00
CA ALA A 146 6.41 20.39 -0.60
C ALA A 146 7.75 20.93 -1.16
N LYS A 147 8.82 20.14 -1.12
CA LYS A 147 10.14 20.52 -1.69
C LYS A 147 10.12 20.68 -3.21
N THR A 148 9.30 19.89 -3.91
CA THR A 148 9.20 19.99 -5.38
C THR A 148 8.38 21.22 -5.80
N ALA A 149 7.43 21.66 -5.00
CA ALA A 149 6.65 22.87 -5.25
C ALA A 149 7.46 24.17 -5.00
N GLU A 150 8.44 24.13 -4.10
CA GLU A 150 9.28 25.28 -3.78
C GLU A 150 10.41 25.49 -4.81
N SER A 151 10.92 24.42 -5.41
CA SER A 151 11.95 24.51 -6.46
C SER A 151 11.42 24.98 -7.83
N VAL A 152 10.13 24.96 -8.05
CA VAL A 152 9.51 25.47 -9.32
C VAL A 152 9.25 26.99 -9.26
N LYS A 153 9.22 27.59 -8.07
CA LYS A 153 8.99 29.04 -7.92
C LYS A 153 10.24 29.91 -8.12
N THR A 154 11.42 29.35 -8.08
CA THR A 154 12.69 30.10 -8.24
C THR A 154 13.26 30.10 -9.65
N ALA A 155 12.65 29.40 -10.61
CA ALA A 155 13.13 29.34 -12.00
C ALA A 155 12.43 30.30 -12.98
N LYS A 156 11.64 31.27 -12.49
CA LYS A 156 10.97 32.27 -13.32
C LYS A 156 11.54 33.67 -13.05
N GLY A 157 12.78 33.87 -13.47
CA GLY A 157 13.42 35.17 -13.33
C GLY A 157 14.81 35.20 -13.94
N ALA A 158 14.92 34.97 -15.25
CA ALA A 158 16.09 35.42 -16.03
C ALA A 158 15.63 35.67 -17.45
N GLU A 159 15.41 36.92 -17.76
CA GLU A 159 15.30 37.39 -19.14
C GLU A 159 16.64 37.22 -19.86
N PRO A 160 16.65 36.80 -21.14
CA PRO A 160 17.84 36.88 -21.96
C PRO A 160 17.96 38.30 -22.50
N GLY A 161 18.93 38.99 -22.01
CA GLY A 161 19.33 40.26 -22.58
C GLY A 161 19.80 40.11 -24.04
N LYS A 162 19.21 40.92 -24.90
CA LYS A 162 19.62 41.17 -26.28
C LYS A 162 21.07 41.63 -26.33
N SER A 163 21.84 41.10 -27.24
CA SER A 163 22.86 41.88 -27.90
C SER A 163 23.07 41.36 -29.31
N ALA A 164 22.63 42.16 -30.23
CA ALA A 164 22.93 42.06 -31.64
C ALA A 164 24.20 42.85 -31.97
N LYS A 165 24.69 42.63 -33.18
CA LYS A 165 25.68 43.35 -34.01
C LYS A 165 27.09 42.76 -33.88
N GLY A 166 27.66 42.49 -34.95
CA GLY A 166 27.68 42.99 -36.28
C GLY A 166 28.97 42.62 -36.95
N ALA A 167 28.88 42.62 -38.17
CA ALA A 167 29.70 43.24 -39.19
C ALA A 167 30.77 42.35 -39.84
N LYS A 168 30.48 42.05 -41.11
CA LYS A 168 31.22 42.44 -42.32
C LYS A 168 32.73 42.35 -42.30
N SER A 169 33.25 41.55 -43.23
CA SER A 169 34.23 41.99 -44.24
C SER A 169 34.76 40.76 -44.97
N LYS A 170 34.44 40.48 -46.22
CA LYS A 170 34.95 41.04 -47.50
C LYS A 170 36.42 40.74 -47.79
N LYS A 171 36.59 40.08 -48.94
CA LYS A 171 37.78 40.02 -49.86
C LYS A 171 38.73 38.85 -49.53
N ARG A 172 39.10 38.13 -50.50
CA ARG A 172 39.27 38.06 -51.95
C ARG A 172 39.38 36.62 -52.38
#